data_3c352eb2d0f56f49dc34bebd23f73c2a
#
_entry.id   3c352eb2d0f56f49dc34bebd23f73c2a
#
_cell.length_a   1.000
_cell.length_b   1.000
_cell.length_c   1.000
_cell.angle_alpha   90.00
_cell.angle_beta   90.00
_cell.angle_gamma   90.00
#
_symmetry.space_group_name_H-M   'P 1'
#
loop_
_entity.id
_entity.type
_entity.pdbx_description
1 polymer ?
#
loop_
_entity_poly.entity_id
_entity_poly.type
_entity_poly.pdbx_seq_one_letter_code
_entity_poly.pdbx_strand_id
1 'polypeptide(L)'
;MIPFRTRQLLRRIAVTVLVLVLIAAVVLGCWVLWLDRYIIYTRDGVKLDFDLPPSLTPGRPAVPPAPGKPVDIVYQEDIRTEDPEASPMAQMSGVYADIAMLTEQFDATAENLRQLDPAIPILLDVRKLKGDFFYSSDQGKTASGMDAEAVTALIMELKADGHYLIARMPAFREHAYILEDETERVPYGLPRAGGGGSLWLDESGPNYWLDPRSNGTLSRLIAIITELKLLGFDEVVLDDFRFPDTDRIAYEGDREAAIRDAAAFLVKICATDKFVVSFVGTDPTFPLPEGRSRLYLKNATAAQLGDLAEKTGLADPAIRLVFLTETLDTRFDDYGVLRPADTMQ
;
A
#
# COMPACT_ATOMS: atom_id res chain seq x y z
N MET A 1 67.55 -33.64 -7.56
CA MET A 1 67.25 -32.58 -6.53
C MET A 1 67.29 -31.22 -7.25
N ILE A 2 66.19 -30.44 -7.21
CA ILE A 2 66.13 -29.10 -7.82
C ILE A 2 66.92 -28.13 -6.93
N PRO A 3 67.91 -27.38 -7.45
CA PRO A 3 68.72 -26.47 -6.64
C PRO A 3 67.86 -25.35 -6.01
N PHE A 4 68.26 -24.91 -4.84
CA PHE A 4 67.51 -23.97 -3.99
C PHE A 4 67.12 -22.66 -4.72
N ARG A 5 68.04 -22.16 -5.55
CA ARG A 5 67.80 -20.95 -6.40
C ARG A 5 66.64 -21.14 -7.39
N THR A 6 66.54 -22.34 -7.99
CA THR A 6 65.49 -22.66 -8.94
C THR A 6 64.09 -22.76 -8.25
N ARG A 7 64.04 -23.27 -7.03
CA ARG A 7 62.82 -23.28 -6.24
C ARG A 7 62.34 -21.88 -5.86
N GLN A 8 63.25 -20.98 -5.50
CA GLN A 8 62.89 -19.59 -5.23
C GLN A 8 62.40 -18.86 -6.47
N LEU A 9 63.02 -19.10 -7.62
CA LEU A 9 62.62 -18.54 -8.91
C LEU A 9 61.22 -19.03 -9.32
N LEU A 10 60.96 -20.34 -9.21
CA LEU A 10 59.68 -20.96 -9.50
C LEU A 10 58.58 -20.43 -8.60
N ARG A 11 58.86 -20.26 -7.28
CA ARG A 11 57.91 -19.68 -6.32
C ARG A 11 57.56 -18.23 -6.66
N ARG A 12 58.55 -17.42 -7.08
CA ARG A 12 58.30 -16.02 -7.49
C ARG A 12 57.46 -15.98 -8.76
N ILE A 13 57.76 -16.82 -9.76
CA ILE A 13 56.97 -16.92 -11.00
C ILE A 13 55.55 -17.36 -10.68
N ALA A 14 55.38 -18.38 -9.83
CA ALA A 14 54.05 -18.86 -9.44
C ALA A 14 53.24 -17.77 -8.73
N VAL A 15 53.84 -17.00 -7.83
CA VAL A 15 53.19 -15.89 -7.12
C VAL A 15 52.83 -14.78 -8.12
N THR A 16 53.71 -14.43 -9.07
CA THR A 16 53.43 -13.41 -10.07
C THR A 16 52.31 -13.84 -10.99
N VAL A 17 52.28 -15.10 -11.43
CA VAL A 17 51.16 -15.62 -12.25
C VAL A 17 49.87 -15.61 -11.46
N LEU A 18 49.86 -16.00 -10.21
CA LEU A 18 48.68 -15.96 -9.35
C LEU A 18 48.12 -14.53 -9.20
N VAL A 19 48.99 -13.54 -8.99
CA VAL A 19 48.62 -12.13 -8.89
C VAL A 19 48.01 -11.62 -10.22
N LEU A 20 48.64 -11.99 -11.35
CA LEU A 20 48.10 -11.62 -12.66
C LEU A 20 46.72 -12.24 -12.94
N VAL A 21 46.51 -13.50 -12.55
CA VAL A 21 45.21 -14.15 -12.70
C VAL A 21 44.14 -13.46 -11.81
N LEU A 22 44.49 -13.09 -10.59
CA LEU A 22 43.58 -12.35 -9.68
C LEU A 22 43.23 -10.97 -10.28
N ILE A 23 44.21 -10.24 -10.78
CA ILE A 23 43.97 -8.95 -11.45
C ILE A 23 43.06 -9.13 -12.66
N ALA A 24 43.32 -10.12 -13.49
CA ALA A 24 42.50 -10.43 -14.66
C ALA A 24 41.05 -10.79 -14.24
N ALA A 25 40.87 -11.55 -13.16
CA ALA A 25 39.54 -11.88 -12.64
C ALA A 25 38.78 -10.65 -12.13
N VAL A 26 39.47 -9.74 -11.44
CA VAL A 26 38.85 -8.47 -10.96
C VAL A 26 38.48 -7.60 -12.17
N VAL A 27 39.35 -7.44 -13.14
CA VAL A 27 39.06 -6.66 -14.36
C VAL A 27 37.88 -7.24 -15.12
N LEU A 28 37.85 -8.58 -15.28
CA LEU A 28 36.71 -9.27 -15.92
C LEU A 28 35.41 -9.05 -15.15
N GLY A 29 35.45 -9.17 -13.82
CA GLY A 29 34.30 -8.91 -12.96
C GLY A 29 33.78 -7.47 -13.11
N CYS A 30 34.68 -6.49 -13.05
CA CYS A 30 34.31 -5.08 -13.28
C CYS A 30 33.74 -4.84 -14.67
N TRP A 31 34.29 -5.52 -15.67
CA TRP A 31 33.81 -5.41 -17.04
C TRP A 31 32.40 -6.01 -17.22
N VAL A 32 32.16 -7.17 -16.64
CA VAL A 32 30.81 -7.79 -16.62
C VAL A 32 29.81 -6.90 -15.94
N LEU A 33 30.12 -6.36 -14.76
CA LEU A 33 29.24 -5.41 -14.04
C LEU A 33 29.02 -4.11 -14.84
N TRP A 34 30.01 -3.68 -15.59
CA TRP A 34 29.85 -2.51 -16.48
C TRP A 34 28.95 -2.83 -17.68
N LEU A 35 29.07 -4.03 -18.27
CA LEU A 35 28.26 -4.48 -19.39
C LEU A 35 26.78 -4.65 -18.98
N ASP A 36 26.53 -5.10 -17.74
CA ASP A 36 25.19 -5.33 -17.20
C ASP A 36 24.30 -4.06 -17.23
N ARG A 37 24.94 -2.88 -17.24
CA ARG A 37 24.23 -1.59 -17.35
C ARG A 37 23.61 -1.32 -18.73
N TYR A 38 24.00 -2.06 -19.75
CA TYR A 38 23.53 -1.92 -21.12
C TYR A 38 22.68 -3.11 -21.59
N ILE A 39 22.33 -4.00 -20.67
CA ILE A 39 21.50 -5.17 -20.95
C ILE A 39 20.02 -4.78 -20.89
N ILE A 40 19.30 -5.05 -21.99
CA ILE A 40 17.84 -4.90 -22.06
C ILE A 40 17.22 -6.28 -22.16
N TYR A 41 16.29 -6.58 -21.25
CA TYR A 41 15.50 -7.79 -21.30
C TYR A 41 14.24 -7.54 -22.14
N THR A 42 14.11 -8.21 -23.27
CA THR A 42 12.95 -8.15 -24.15
C THR A 42 12.19 -9.48 -24.14
N ARG A 43 10.96 -9.50 -24.63
CA ARG A 43 10.20 -10.76 -24.79
C ARG A 43 10.90 -11.79 -25.67
N ASP A 44 11.75 -11.34 -26.58
CA ASP A 44 12.46 -12.18 -27.54
C ASP A 44 13.88 -12.54 -27.08
N GLY A 45 14.28 -12.15 -25.86
CA GLY A 45 15.59 -12.42 -25.28
C GLY A 45 16.34 -11.21 -24.77
N VAL A 46 17.63 -11.38 -24.52
CA VAL A 46 18.55 -10.36 -24.02
C VAL A 46 19.20 -9.62 -25.17
N LYS A 47 19.15 -8.28 -25.17
CA LYS A 47 19.79 -7.41 -26.15
C LYS A 47 20.71 -6.42 -25.46
N LEU A 48 21.92 -6.21 -26.03
CA LEU A 48 22.85 -5.16 -25.60
C LEU A 48 22.60 -3.91 -26.46
N ASP A 49 22.35 -2.77 -25.79
CA ASP A 49 22.15 -1.49 -26.46
C ASP A 49 23.04 -0.41 -25.81
N PHE A 50 24.04 0.04 -26.53
CA PHE A 50 24.99 1.04 -26.05
C PHE A 50 24.60 2.49 -26.35
N ASP A 51 23.51 2.70 -27.07
CA ASP A 51 22.99 4.04 -27.39
C ASP A 51 22.10 4.59 -26.32
N LEU A 52 21.71 3.74 -25.33
CA LEU A 52 20.94 4.14 -24.14
C LEU A 52 21.86 4.62 -23.02
N PRO A 53 21.41 5.62 -22.21
CA PRO A 53 22.14 5.97 -21.00
C PRO A 53 22.23 4.75 -20.09
N PRO A 54 23.40 4.48 -19.49
CA PRO A 54 23.61 3.30 -18.67
C PRO A 54 22.62 3.28 -17.49
N SER A 55 21.97 2.14 -17.28
CA SER A 55 21.13 1.91 -16.11
C SER A 55 21.97 2.03 -14.85
N LEU A 56 21.51 2.80 -13.87
CA LEU A 56 22.16 2.89 -12.57
C LEU A 56 21.88 1.67 -11.69
N THR A 57 20.96 0.80 -12.10
CA THR A 57 20.55 -0.40 -11.36
C THR A 57 20.86 -1.63 -12.21
N PRO A 58 21.82 -2.49 -11.81
CA PRO A 58 22.14 -3.71 -12.53
C PRO A 58 20.91 -4.61 -12.67
N GLY A 59 20.67 -5.13 -13.89
CA GLY A 59 19.60 -6.09 -14.17
C GLY A 59 18.19 -5.51 -14.34
N ARG A 60 18.01 -4.20 -14.27
CA ARG A 60 16.72 -3.56 -14.59
C ARG A 60 16.67 -3.05 -16.03
N PRO A 61 15.59 -3.30 -16.79
CA PRO A 61 15.47 -2.72 -18.11
C PRO A 61 15.46 -1.19 -17.99
N ALA A 62 16.40 -0.52 -18.66
CA ALA A 62 16.27 0.90 -18.92
C ALA A 62 15.04 1.07 -19.81
N VAL A 63 13.94 1.58 -19.26
CA VAL A 63 12.84 2.07 -20.09
C VAL A 63 13.37 3.34 -20.73
N PRO A 64 13.59 3.38 -22.07
CA PRO A 64 13.97 4.62 -22.71
C PRO A 64 12.88 5.64 -22.42
N PRO A 65 13.22 6.89 -22.10
CA PRO A 65 12.24 7.94 -22.14
C PRO A 65 11.65 7.89 -23.55
N ALA A 66 10.35 7.60 -23.64
CA ALA A 66 9.65 7.63 -24.92
C ALA A 66 9.96 8.98 -25.57
N PRO A 67 10.37 9.04 -26.85
CA PRO A 67 10.66 10.29 -27.52
C PRO A 67 9.40 11.14 -27.40
N GLY A 68 9.51 12.23 -26.62
CA GLY A 68 8.41 13.06 -26.20
C GLY A 68 7.53 13.52 -27.36
N LYS A 69 6.42 12.84 -27.54
CA LYS A 69 5.17 13.57 -27.65
C LYS A 69 4.61 13.60 -26.23
N PRO A 70 4.28 14.78 -25.67
CA PRO A 70 3.40 14.78 -24.52
C PRO A 70 2.24 13.89 -24.96
N VAL A 71 2.04 12.79 -24.26
CA VAL A 71 0.76 12.12 -24.32
C VAL A 71 -0.14 13.18 -23.69
N ASP A 72 -0.79 13.95 -24.54
CA ASP A 72 -2.00 14.64 -24.15
C ASP A 72 -2.91 13.52 -23.72
N ILE A 73 -2.88 13.22 -22.42
CA ILE A 73 -3.95 12.48 -21.79
C ILE A 73 -5.09 13.47 -21.87
N VAL A 74 -5.76 13.48 -23.00
CA VAL A 74 -7.09 14.02 -23.13
C VAL A 74 -7.88 13.15 -22.16
N TYR A 75 -8.00 13.64 -20.92
CA TYR A 75 -9.04 13.20 -20.04
C TYR A 75 -10.31 13.57 -20.80
N GLN A 76 -10.82 12.63 -21.56
CA GLN A 76 -12.20 12.67 -21.95
C GLN A 76 -12.92 12.78 -20.62
N GLU A 77 -13.46 13.94 -20.32
CA GLU A 77 -14.49 14.06 -19.31
C GLU A 77 -15.60 13.16 -19.84
N ASP A 78 -15.48 11.87 -19.54
CA ASP A 78 -16.65 11.03 -19.53
C ASP A 78 -17.59 11.71 -18.54
N ILE A 79 -18.56 12.42 -19.10
CA ILE A 79 -19.80 12.70 -18.40
C ILE A 79 -20.30 11.32 -18.03
N ARG A 80 -19.89 10.84 -16.85
CA ARG A 80 -20.46 9.63 -16.26
C ARG A 80 -21.92 9.99 -16.06
N THR A 81 -22.73 9.64 -17.04
CA THR A 81 -24.15 9.41 -16.81
C THR A 81 -24.17 8.39 -15.68
N GLU A 82 -24.71 8.78 -14.53
CA GLU A 82 -24.90 7.86 -13.42
C GLU A 82 -25.52 6.59 -14.00
N ASP A 83 -24.81 5.47 -13.87
CA ASP A 83 -25.33 4.20 -14.34
C ASP A 83 -26.61 3.94 -13.54
N PRO A 84 -27.80 3.80 -14.17
CA PRO A 84 -29.03 3.54 -13.46
C PRO A 84 -28.99 2.22 -12.66
N GLU A 85 -28.01 1.35 -12.90
CA GLU A 85 -27.74 0.14 -12.11
C GLU A 85 -26.73 0.38 -10.97
N ALA A 86 -26.21 1.62 -10.79
CA ALA A 86 -25.33 1.91 -9.69
C ALA A 86 -26.02 1.63 -8.35
N SER A 87 -25.46 0.76 -7.56
CA SER A 87 -25.98 0.47 -6.21
C SER A 87 -25.84 1.74 -5.36
N PRO A 88 -26.94 2.35 -4.87
CA PRO A 88 -26.83 3.54 -4.03
C PRO A 88 -26.00 3.22 -2.79
N MET A 89 -25.17 4.19 -2.38
CA MET A 89 -24.52 4.09 -1.07
C MET A 89 -25.61 4.22 -0.01
N ALA A 90 -25.68 3.20 0.87
CA ALA A 90 -26.63 3.19 1.98
C ALA A 90 -25.89 3.45 3.31
N GLN A 91 -26.63 3.91 4.30
CA GLN A 91 -26.18 3.88 5.69
C GLN A 91 -25.84 2.44 6.06
N MET A 92 -24.70 2.24 6.76
CA MET A 92 -24.29 0.90 7.13
C MET A 92 -24.34 0.67 8.63
N SER A 93 -24.76 -0.54 9.01
CA SER A 93 -24.62 -1.04 10.36
C SER A 93 -23.99 -2.44 10.25
N GLY A 94 -22.78 -2.60 10.76
CA GLY A 94 -22.03 -3.83 10.54
C GLY A 94 -21.00 -4.11 11.61
N VAL A 95 -20.08 -5.02 11.28
CA VAL A 95 -19.02 -5.45 12.19
C VAL A 95 -17.64 -5.22 11.59
N TYR A 96 -16.63 -5.23 12.46
CA TYR A 96 -15.24 -5.29 12.03
C TYR A 96 -14.47 -6.41 12.74
N ALA A 97 -13.55 -7.04 12.02
CA ALA A 97 -12.52 -7.90 12.58
C ALA A 97 -11.16 -7.22 12.38
N ASP A 98 -10.54 -6.86 13.48
CA ASP A 98 -9.26 -6.17 13.48
C ASP A 98 -8.07 -7.15 13.40
N ILE A 99 -6.86 -6.57 13.40
CA ILE A 99 -5.60 -7.32 13.35
C ILE A 99 -5.52 -8.36 14.48
N ALA A 100 -5.90 -8.01 15.71
CA ALA A 100 -5.79 -8.92 16.86
C ALA A 100 -6.74 -10.10 16.72
N MET A 101 -7.98 -9.86 16.33
CA MET A 101 -8.98 -10.90 16.07
C MET A 101 -8.52 -11.88 14.98
N LEU A 102 -7.93 -11.37 13.89
CA LEU A 102 -7.46 -12.19 12.77
C LEU A 102 -6.14 -12.91 13.06
N THR A 103 -5.30 -12.44 13.98
CA THR A 103 -4.01 -13.07 14.29
C THR A 103 -4.04 -13.98 15.52
N GLU A 104 -4.80 -13.61 16.55
CA GLU A 104 -4.79 -14.30 17.83
C GLU A 104 -5.99 -15.23 18.02
N GLN A 105 -7.11 -14.96 17.31
CA GLN A 105 -8.38 -15.65 17.50
C GLN A 105 -9.06 -16.00 16.16
N PHE A 106 -8.28 -16.32 15.12
CA PHE A 106 -8.79 -16.51 13.75
C PHE A 106 -9.96 -17.47 13.66
N ASP A 107 -9.84 -18.68 14.24
CA ASP A 107 -10.90 -19.70 14.13
C ASP A 107 -12.23 -19.25 14.74
N ALA A 108 -12.16 -18.64 15.93
CA ALA A 108 -13.35 -18.11 16.60
C ALA A 108 -13.93 -16.91 15.82
N THR A 109 -13.10 -16.03 15.35
CA THR A 109 -13.52 -14.88 14.53
C THR A 109 -14.17 -15.33 13.23
N ALA A 110 -13.56 -16.28 12.51
CA ALA A 110 -14.10 -16.82 11.27
C ALA A 110 -15.45 -17.50 11.48
N GLU A 111 -15.60 -18.27 12.57
CA GLU A 111 -16.88 -18.92 12.91
C GLU A 111 -17.96 -17.86 13.22
N ASN A 112 -17.63 -16.83 13.99
CA ASN A 112 -18.58 -15.74 14.28
C ASN A 112 -19.02 -15.02 13.00
N LEU A 113 -18.08 -14.71 12.10
CA LEU A 113 -18.38 -14.04 10.83
C LEU A 113 -19.30 -14.86 9.92
N ARG A 114 -19.13 -16.20 9.87
CA ARG A 114 -19.97 -17.11 9.09
C ARG A 114 -21.41 -17.18 9.58
N GLN A 115 -21.64 -16.87 10.85
CA GLN A 115 -22.99 -16.92 11.45
C GLN A 115 -23.78 -15.63 11.29
N LEU A 116 -23.17 -14.57 10.75
CA LEU A 116 -23.82 -13.28 10.52
C LEU A 116 -24.84 -13.37 9.38
N ASP A 117 -25.90 -12.55 9.50
CA ASP A 117 -26.82 -12.34 8.39
C ASP A 117 -26.06 -11.69 7.19
N PRO A 118 -26.24 -12.18 5.96
CA PRO A 118 -25.61 -11.63 4.76
C PRO A 118 -25.82 -10.11 4.56
N ALA A 119 -26.87 -9.54 5.11
CA ALA A 119 -27.13 -8.12 5.04
C ALA A 119 -26.17 -7.28 5.92
N ILE A 120 -25.42 -7.91 6.85
CA ILE A 120 -24.49 -7.23 7.73
C ILE A 120 -23.15 -6.99 7.03
N PRO A 121 -22.72 -5.73 6.84
CA PRO A 121 -21.41 -5.39 6.30
C PRO A 121 -20.28 -5.87 7.23
N ILE A 122 -19.19 -6.35 6.65
CA ILE A 122 -18.04 -6.85 7.39
C ILE A 122 -16.78 -6.10 6.95
N LEU A 123 -16.11 -5.44 7.90
CA LEU A 123 -14.80 -4.85 7.69
C LEU A 123 -13.72 -5.80 8.21
N LEU A 124 -12.75 -6.11 7.36
CA LEU A 124 -11.57 -6.91 7.70
C LEU A 124 -10.30 -6.08 7.57
N ASP A 125 -9.43 -6.15 8.57
CA ASP A 125 -8.05 -5.70 8.39
C ASP A 125 -7.32 -6.67 7.46
N VAL A 126 -6.81 -6.17 6.34
CA VAL A 126 -6.17 -7.02 5.32
C VAL A 126 -4.66 -6.88 5.29
N ARG A 127 -4.09 -5.94 6.08
CA ARG A 127 -2.67 -5.63 6.05
C ARG A 127 -2.18 -5.06 7.38
N LYS A 128 -0.97 -5.46 7.81
CA LYS A 128 -0.29 -4.89 8.99
C LYS A 128 0.20 -3.47 8.70
N LEU A 129 0.39 -2.70 9.76
CA LEU A 129 0.99 -1.35 9.70
C LEU A 129 2.38 -1.34 9.04
N LYS A 130 3.09 -2.47 9.04
CA LYS A 130 4.41 -2.61 8.41
C LYS A 130 4.36 -3.10 6.96
N GLY A 131 3.18 -3.37 6.42
CA GLY A 131 3.00 -3.70 5.01
C GLY A 131 2.79 -5.17 4.69
N ASP A 132 2.89 -6.09 5.65
CA ASP A 132 2.63 -7.51 5.42
C ASP A 132 1.13 -7.78 5.29
N PHE A 133 0.75 -8.64 4.34
CA PHE A 133 -0.63 -8.98 4.03
C PHE A 133 -1.16 -10.15 4.87
N PHE A 134 -2.45 -10.15 5.15
CA PHE A 134 -3.15 -11.24 5.84
C PHE A 134 -3.75 -12.28 4.90
N TYR A 135 -3.90 -11.94 3.65
CA TYR A 135 -4.37 -12.83 2.58
C TYR A 135 -3.24 -13.14 1.59
N SER A 136 -3.44 -14.08 0.69
CA SER A 136 -2.49 -14.43 -0.37
C SER A 136 -2.44 -13.30 -1.41
N SER A 137 -1.44 -12.44 -1.30
CA SER A 137 -1.27 -11.25 -2.14
C SER A 137 -0.08 -11.40 -3.07
N ASP A 138 -0.24 -10.94 -4.32
CA ASP A 138 0.85 -10.80 -5.29
C ASP A 138 1.63 -9.48 -5.09
N GLN A 139 1.14 -8.60 -4.20
CA GLN A 139 1.71 -7.26 -3.97
C GLN A 139 2.73 -7.21 -2.84
N GLY A 140 2.99 -8.30 -2.15
CA GLY A 140 3.98 -8.34 -1.07
C GLY A 140 3.92 -9.59 -0.22
N LYS A 141 4.60 -9.57 0.93
CA LYS A 141 4.75 -10.73 1.80
C LYS A 141 3.52 -10.96 2.67
N THR A 142 3.28 -12.23 2.95
CA THR A 142 2.33 -12.65 3.98
C THR A 142 2.88 -12.33 5.37
N ALA A 143 1.99 -11.92 6.26
CA ALA A 143 2.31 -11.67 7.65
C ALA A 143 2.76 -12.96 8.36
N SER A 144 3.88 -12.87 9.09
CA SER A 144 4.40 -14.03 9.83
C SER A 144 3.37 -14.54 10.84
N GLY A 145 3.18 -15.86 10.87
CA GLY A 145 2.23 -16.54 11.75
C GLY A 145 0.78 -16.50 11.26
N MET A 146 0.53 -16.03 10.02
CA MET A 146 -0.79 -15.96 9.41
C MET A 146 -0.96 -17.09 8.39
N ASP A 147 -2.11 -17.75 8.41
CA ASP A 147 -2.55 -18.62 7.33
C ASP A 147 -3.30 -17.78 6.28
N ALA A 148 -2.54 -17.25 5.31
CA ALA A 148 -3.10 -16.39 4.28
C ALA A 148 -4.08 -17.12 3.36
N GLU A 149 -3.92 -18.43 3.17
CA GLU A 149 -4.84 -19.23 2.37
C GLU A 149 -6.19 -19.36 3.09
N ALA A 150 -6.18 -19.60 4.40
CA ALA A 150 -7.39 -19.65 5.21
C ALA A 150 -8.14 -18.31 5.24
N VAL A 151 -7.41 -17.18 5.37
CA VAL A 151 -8.02 -15.84 5.30
C VAL A 151 -8.60 -15.57 3.92
N THR A 152 -7.87 -15.92 2.85
CA THR A 152 -8.36 -15.80 1.47
C THR A 152 -9.63 -16.61 1.26
N ALA A 153 -9.66 -17.84 1.75
CA ALA A 153 -10.84 -18.72 1.65
C ALA A 153 -12.04 -18.13 2.42
N LEU A 154 -11.82 -17.58 3.62
CA LEU A 154 -12.87 -16.92 4.40
C LEU A 154 -13.46 -15.71 3.64
N ILE A 155 -12.60 -14.86 3.05
CA ILE A 155 -13.06 -13.70 2.25
C ILE A 155 -13.94 -14.16 1.10
N MET A 156 -13.52 -15.19 0.35
CA MET A 156 -14.28 -15.74 -0.78
C MET A 156 -15.62 -16.36 -0.34
N GLU A 157 -15.63 -17.05 0.81
CA GLU A 157 -16.83 -17.63 1.41
C GLU A 157 -17.84 -16.54 1.79
N LEU A 158 -17.42 -15.55 2.59
CA LEU A 158 -18.29 -14.43 2.99
C LEU A 158 -18.83 -13.65 1.79
N LYS A 159 -18.01 -13.50 0.73
CA LYS A 159 -18.48 -12.88 -0.51
C LYS A 159 -19.51 -13.74 -1.24
N ALA A 160 -19.33 -15.03 -1.29
CA ALA A 160 -20.27 -15.96 -1.92
C ALA A 160 -21.63 -16.00 -1.17
N ASP A 161 -21.59 -15.81 0.15
CA ASP A 161 -22.79 -15.69 1.00
C ASP A 161 -23.52 -14.34 0.82
N GLY A 162 -22.92 -13.38 0.13
CA GLY A 162 -23.56 -12.12 -0.25
C GLY A 162 -23.25 -10.94 0.67
N HIS A 163 -22.29 -11.07 1.59
CA HIS A 163 -21.88 -9.97 2.47
C HIS A 163 -21.26 -8.81 1.69
N TYR A 164 -21.50 -7.59 2.17
CA TYR A 164 -20.77 -6.40 1.77
C TYR A 164 -19.43 -6.39 2.50
N LEU A 165 -18.34 -6.58 1.76
CA LEU A 165 -17.00 -6.71 2.33
C LEU A 165 -16.19 -5.43 2.20
N ILE A 166 -15.58 -5.02 3.31
CA ILE A 166 -14.78 -3.80 3.44
C ILE A 166 -13.36 -4.20 3.83
N ALA A 167 -12.37 -3.84 3.02
CA ALA A 167 -10.97 -4.06 3.33
C ALA A 167 -10.37 -2.82 3.98
N ARG A 168 -9.80 -2.91 5.21
CA ARG A 168 -9.04 -1.82 5.81
C ARG A 168 -7.55 -2.09 5.74
N MET A 169 -6.79 -1.10 5.28
CA MET A 169 -5.34 -1.19 5.17
C MET A 169 -4.65 0.15 5.40
N PRO A 170 -3.40 0.18 5.92
CA PRO A 170 -2.60 1.40 5.95
C PRO A 170 -2.25 1.85 4.53
N ALA A 171 -2.33 3.16 4.28
CA ALA A 171 -2.05 3.76 2.98
C ALA A 171 -0.58 4.20 2.86
N PHE A 172 -0.19 5.23 3.64
CA PHE A 172 1.14 5.83 3.50
C PHE A 172 2.14 5.33 4.53
N ARG A 173 1.71 4.64 5.58
CA ARG A 173 2.59 4.01 6.55
C ARG A 173 2.99 2.64 6.04
N GLU A 174 4.24 2.52 5.58
CA GLU A 174 4.73 1.33 4.89
C GLU A 174 6.16 1.04 5.31
N HIS A 175 6.48 -0.20 5.65
CA HIS A 175 7.81 -0.62 6.04
C HIS A 175 8.38 -1.68 5.11
N ALA A 176 7.60 -2.71 4.80
CA ALA A 176 8.06 -3.86 4.04
C ALA A 176 8.51 -3.48 2.62
N TYR A 177 7.67 -2.71 1.90
CA TYR A 177 7.94 -2.29 0.53
C TYR A 177 9.23 -1.46 0.41
N ILE A 178 9.43 -0.53 1.34
CA ILE A 178 10.62 0.34 1.34
C ILE A 178 11.88 -0.46 1.65
N LEU A 179 11.79 -1.57 2.42
CA LEU A 179 12.94 -2.42 2.75
C LEU A 179 13.27 -3.42 1.65
N GLU A 180 12.33 -3.85 0.85
CA GLU A 180 12.53 -4.85 -0.20
C GLU A 180 13.36 -4.30 -1.35
N ASP A 181 13.22 -3.02 -1.66
CA ASP A 181 14.00 -2.35 -2.70
C ASP A 181 14.78 -1.16 -2.14
N GLU A 182 16.01 -1.42 -1.70
CA GLU A 182 16.90 -0.38 -1.18
C GLU A 182 17.20 0.74 -2.20
N THR A 183 17.06 0.44 -3.47
CA THR A 183 17.29 1.40 -4.56
C THR A 183 16.09 2.29 -4.80
N GLU A 184 14.88 1.84 -4.44
CA GLU A 184 13.62 2.59 -4.60
C GLU A 184 13.19 3.36 -3.35
N ARG A 185 13.90 3.23 -2.24
CA ARG A 185 13.59 3.95 -0.98
C ARG A 185 13.46 5.46 -1.15
N VAL A 186 14.29 6.05 -1.98
CA VAL A 186 14.42 7.50 -2.11
C VAL A 186 13.28 8.15 -2.88
N PRO A 187 12.75 7.55 -3.99
CA PRO A 187 11.69 8.21 -4.75
C PRO A 187 10.29 8.11 -4.14
N TYR A 188 10.04 7.17 -3.22
CA TYR A 188 8.69 6.91 -2.69
C TYR A 188 8.49 7.28 -1.24
N GLY A 189 9.57 7.31 -0.45
CA GLY A 189 9.52 7.65 0.96
C GLY A 189 9.63 9.15 1.21
N LEU A 190 8.96 9.63 2.25
CA LEU A 190 9.12 11.01 2.73
C LEU A 190 10.56 11.24 3.21
N PRO A 191 11.25 12.28 2.72
CA PRO A 191 12.63 12.57 3.10
C PRO A 191 12.72 13.03 4.55
N ARG A 192 13.80 12.61 5.23
CA ARG A 192 14.10 13.02 6.60
C ARG A 192 14.74 14.42 6.64
N ALA A 193 14.30 15.27 7.56
CA ALA A 193 14.97 16.55 7.83
C ALA A 193 16.39 16.32 8.35
N GLY A 194 17.36 17.05 7.79
CA GLY A 194 18.78 16.93 8.13
C GLY A 194 19.54 15.87 7.32
N GLY A 195 18.90 15.24 6.33
CA GLY A 195 19.53 14.24 5.46
C GLY A 195 19.54 12.82 6.05
N GLY A 196 20.08 11.84 5.30
CA GLY A 196 20.19 10.46 5.76
C GLY A 196 19.08 9.52 5.31
N GLY A 197 18.38 9.84 4.21
CA GLY A 197 17.37 8.96 3.61
C GLY A 197 15.96 9.15 4.14
N SER A 198 15.08 8.21 3.83
CA SER A 198 13.65 8.26 4.15
C SER A 198 13.27 7.55 5.46
N LEU A 199 14.25 7.19 6.28
CA LEU A 199 13.99 6.52 7.55
C LEU A 199 13.34 7.49 8.54
N TRP A 200 12.15 7.14 8.98
CA TRP A 200 11.42 7.83 10.01
C TRP A 200 11.24 6.94 11.24
N LEU A 201 11.43 7.50 12.43
CA LEU A 201 11.12 6.88 13.71
C LEU A 201 9.91 7.61 14.29
N ASP A 202 8.79 6.93 14.40
CA ASP A 202 7.67 7.38 15.20
C ASP A 202 7.71 6.73 16.61
N GLU A 203 6.76 7.06 17.47
CA GLU A 203 6.67 6.54 18.83
C GLU A 203 6.57 5.00 18.89
N SER A 204 6.14 4.36 17.80
CA SER A 204 5.99 2.90 17.69
C SER A 204 7.23 2.19 17.11
N GLY A 205 8.30 2.92 16.81
CA GLY A 205 9.57 2.39 16.32
C GLY A 205 9.93 2.86 14.90
N PRO A 206 10.81 2.13 14.19
CA PRO A 206 11.19 2.50 12.82
C PRO A 206 10.01 2.25 11.88
N ASN A 207 9.44 3.31 11.36
CA ASN A 207 8.41 3.30 10.35
C ASN A 207 8.81 4.20 9.19
N TYR A 208 8.46 3.76 8.00
CA TYR A 208 8.60 4.58 6.80
C TYR A 208 7.23 5.14 6.42
N TRP A 209 7.27 6.32 5.84
CA TRP A 209 6.09 6.98 5.33
C TRP A 209 6.31 7.30 3.86
N LEU A 210 5.36 6.92 3.03
CA LEU A 210 5.38 7.14 1.59
C LEU A 210 4.99 8.60 1.28
N ASP A 211 5.56 9.15 0.21
CA ASP A 211 5.16 10.48 -0.29
C ASP A 211 3.84 10.36 -1.06
N PRO A 212 2.77 11.05 -0.61
CA PRO A 212 1.47 11.04 -1.29
C PRO A 212 1.50 11.55 -2.74
N ARG A 213 2.52 12.34 -3.11
CA ARG A 213 2.68 12.87 -4.48
C ARG A 213 3.48 11.94 -5.39
N SER A 214 4.10 10.92 -4.84
CA SER A 214 4.89 9.99 -5.64
C SER A 214 3.99 9.12 -6.51
N ASN A 215 4.24 9.12 -7.82
CA ASN A 215 3.55 8.23 -8.75
C ASN A 215 3.73 6.75 -8.38
N GLY A 216 4.89 6.38 -7.85
CA GLY A 216 5.15 5.03 -7.37
C GLY A 216 4.27 4.65 -6.18
N THR A 217 4.11 5.56 -5.20
CA THR A 217 3.20 5.37 -4.07
C THR A 217 1.76 5.16 -4.54
N LEU A 218 1.28 6.05 -5.42
CA LEU A 218 -0.09 5.97 -5.92
C LEU A 218 -0.30 4.72 -6.79
N SER A 219 0.65 4.37 -7.65
CA SER A 219 0.58 3.14 -8.47
C SER A 219 0.53 1.88 -7.60
N ARG A 220 1.30 1.83 -6.52
CA ARG A 220 1.25 0.71 -5.57
C ARG A 220 -0.10 0.61 -4.88
N LEU A 221 -0.64 1.72 -4.38
CA LEU A 221 -1.97 1.72 -3.77
C LEU A 221 -3.04 1.24 -4.77
N ILE A 222 -3.00 1.72 -6.01
CA ILE A 222 -3.91 1.29 -7.08
C ILE A 222 -3.79 -0.22 -7.33
N ALA A 223 -2.57 -0.77 -7.37
CA ALA A 223 -2.36 -2.20 -7.56
C ALA A 223 -3.00 -3.03 -6.44
N ILE A 224 -2.78 -2.64 -5.17
CA ILE A 224 -3.37 -3.32 -4.01
C ILE A 224 -4.91 -3.18 -4.02
N ILE A 225 -5.43 -1.99 -4.28
CA ILE A 225 -6.89 -1.76 -4.36
C ILE A 225 -7.52 -2.60 -5.47
N THR A 226 -6.85 -2.72 -6.61
CA THR A 226 -7.31 -3.56 -7.73
C THR A 226 -7.34 -5.03 -7.34
N GLU A 227 -6.31 -5.52 -6.64
CA GLU A 227 -6.26 -6.89 -6.13
C GLU A 227 -7.41 -7.16 -5.14
N LEU A 228 -7.64 -6.27 -4.16
CA LEU A 228 -8.75 -6.38 -3.21
C LEU A 228 -10.12 -6.42 -3.91
N LYS A 229 -10.31 -5.59 -4.93
CA LYS A 229 -11.53 -5.61 -5.75
C LYS A 229 -11.71 -6.94 -6.48
N LEU A 230 -10.64 -7.52 -7.02
CA LEU A 230 -10.66 -8.83 -7.68
C LEU A 230 -10.92 -9.96 -6.69
N LEU A 231 -10.46 -9.83 -5.45
CA LEU A 231 -10.71 -10.78 -4.37
C LEU A 231 -12.17 -10.76 -3.88
N GLY A 232 -12.94 -9.72 -4.22
CA GLY A 232 -14.37 -9.65 -3.96
C GLY A 232 -14.80 -8.59 -2.94
N PHE A 233 -13.90 -7.72 -2.49
CA PHE A 233 -14.29 -6.60 -1.65
C PHE A 233 -15.13 -5.57 -2.43
N ASP A 234 -16.05 -4.93 -1.72
CA ASP A 234 -16.93 -3.88 -2.24
C ASP A 234 -16.44 -2.48 -1.88
N GLU A 235 -15.58 -2.40 -0.86
CA GLU A 235 -15.01 -1.15 -0.37
C GLU A 235 -13.58 -1.35 0.15
N VAL A 236 -12.73 -0.35 -0.07
CA VAL A 236 -11.44 -0.24 0.60
C VAL A 236 -11.44 0.97 1.51
N VAL A 237 -10.93 0.81 2.72
CA VAL A 237 -10.73 1.89 3.71
C VAL A 237 -9.24 2.11 3.90
N LEU A 238 -8.75 3.25 3.48
CA LEU A 238 -7.37 3.67 3.56
C LEU A 238 -7.10 4.33 4.92
N ASP A 239 -6.44 3.59 5.80
CA ASP A 239 -5.98 4.09 7.11
C ASP A 239 -4.61 4.75 6.99
N ASP A 240 -4.19 5.55 7.98
CA ASP A 240 -2.95 6.33 7.92
C ASP A 240 -2.80 7.13 6.61
N PHE A 241 -3.92 7.63 6.06
CA PHE A 241 -3.95 8.45 4.86
C PHE A 241 -3.67 9.93 5.21
N ARG A 242 -2.47 10.18 5.73
CA ARG A 242 -2.03 11.46 6.27
C ARG A 242 -0.51 11.57 6.24
N PHE A 243 0.01 12.75 6.50
CA PHE A 243 1.41 12.88 6.90
C PHE A 243 1.60 12.44 8.35
N PRO A 244 2.77 11.93 8.72
CA PRO A 244 3.10 11.71 10.13
C PRO A 244 3.14 13.05 10.89
N ASP A 245 2.71 13.01 12.14
CA ASP A 245 2.70 14.17 13.01
C ASP A 245 4.12 14.44 13.55
N THR A 246 4.93 15.12 12.75
CA THR A 246 6.31 15.44 13.08
C THR A 246 6.89 16.55 12.20
N ASP A 247 7.85 17.27 12.77
CA ASP A 247 8.70 18.26 12.10
C ASP A 247 9.97 17.64 11.46
N ARG A 248 10.23 16.36 11.71
CA ARG A 248 11.43 15.66 11.21
C ARG A 248 11.39 15.28 9.72
N ILE A 249 10.37 15.72 8.99
CA ILE A 249 10.21 15.46 7.56
C ILE A 249 10.58 16.72 6.78
N ALA A 250 11.52 16.57 5.86
CA ALA A 250 11.86 17.62 4.88
C ALA A 250 10.87 17.58 3.71
N TYR A 251 9.66 18.05 3.94
CA TYR A 251 8.64 18.15 2.89
C TYR A 251 8.39 19.61 2.55
N GLU A 252 8.68 19.96 1.31
CA GLU A 252 8.42 21.28 0.76
C GLU A 252 7.07 21.26 0.01
N GLY A 253 6.09 21.97 0.54
CA GLY A 253 4.78 22.10 -0.06
C GLY A 253 3.62 22.03 0.94
N ASP A 254 2.42 22.22 0.41
CA ASP A 254 1.18 22.11 1.17
C ASP A 254 0.82 20.64 1.40
N ARG A 255 0.88 20.22 2.69
CA ARG A 255 0.58 18.84 3.10
C ARG A 255 -0.90 18.51 2.93
N GLU A 256 -1.79 19.45 3.22
CA GLU A 256 -3.23 19.24 3.11
C GLU A 256 -3.64 19.11 1.63
N ALA A 257 -3.09 19.97 0.76
CA ALA A 257 -3.32 19.86 -0.68
C ALA A 257 -2.81 18.52 -1.22
N ALA A 258 -1.64 18.04 -0.79
CA ALA A 258 -1.11 16.74 -1.25
C ALA A 258 -2.02 15.57 -0.85
N ILE A 259 -2.56 15.57 0.37
CA ILE A 259 -3.52 14.56 0.84
C ILE A 259 -4.83 14.64 0.05
N ARG A 260 -5.38 15.84 -0.09
CA ARG A 260 -6.62 16.06 -0.86
C ARG A 260 -6.49 15.58 -2.30
N ASP A 261 -5.41 15.95 -2.97
CA ASP A 261 -5.19 15.62 -4.38
C ASP A 261 -4.97 14.12 -4.56
N ALA A 262 -4.22 13.47 -3.66
CA ALA A 262 -4.04 12.01 -3.66
C ALA A 262 -5.36 11.27 -3.41
N ALA A 263 -6.19 11.73 -2.47
CA ALA A 263 -7.49 11.14 -2.18
C ALA A 263 -8.42 11.26 -3.40
N ALA A 264 -8.53 12.45 -3.98
CA ALA A 264 -9.35 12.70 -5.17
C ALA A 264 -8.89 11.84 -6.35
N PHE A 265 -7.58 11.69 -6.54
CA PHE A 265 -7.01 10.85 -7.59
C PHE A 265 -7.37 9.37 -7.39
N LEU A 266 -7.19 8.82 -6.18
CA LEU A 266 -7.52 7.42 -5.90
C LEU A 266 -9.00 7.13 -6.06
N VAL A 267 -9.89 8.01 -5.58
CA VAL A 267 -11.34 7.86 -5.79
C VAL A 267 -11.66 7.89 -7.29
N LYS A 268 -11.09 8.83 -8.05
CA LYS A 268 -11.32 8.94 -9.50
C LYS A 268 -10.89 7.69 -10.26
N ILE A 269 -9.78 7.06 -9.88
CA ILE A 269 -9.22 5.93 -10.62
C ILE A 269 -9.82 4.59 -10.17
N CYS A 270 -10.04 4.42 -8.86
CA CYS A 270 -10.36 3.10 -8.29
C CYS A 270 -11.86 2.91 -8.00
N ALA A 271 -12.59 3.97 -7.62
CA ALA A 271 -14.01 3.85 -7.32
C ALA A 271 -14.81 3.58 -8.60
N THR A 272 -15.85 2.75 -8.47
CA THR A 272 -16.78 2.41 -9.55
C THR A 272 -18.19 2.36 -8.98
N ASP A 273 -19.20 2.14 -9.83
CA ASP A 273 -20.59 2.01 -9.39
C ASP A 273 -20.83 0.90 -8.36
N LYS A 274 -19.89 -0.06 -8.30
CA LYS A 274 -19.94 -1.21 -7.38
C LYS A 274 -18.77 -1.26 -6.39
N PHE A 275 -17.89 -0.25 -6.38
CA PHE A 275 -16.72 -0.23 -5.50
C PHE A 275 -16.49 1.14 -4.90
N VAL A 276 -16.27 1.21 -3.60
CA VAL A 276 -16.10 2.43 -2.81
C VAL A 276 -14.64 2.56 -2.34
N VAL A 277 -14.09 3.77 -2.39
CA VAL A 277 -12.76 4.09 -1.85
C VAL A 277 -12.92 5.09 -0.71
N SER A 278 -12.66 4.65 0.49
CA SER A 278 -12.92 5.38 1.72
C SER A 278 -11.64 5.63 2.51
N PHE A 279 -11.73 6.50 3.50
CA PHE A 279 -10.57 6.95 4.26
C PHE A 279 -10.86 6.93 5.76
N VAL A 280 -9.83 6.64 6.57
CA VAL A 280 -9.87 6.91 8.00
C VAL A 280 -9.34 8.31 8.25
N GLY A 281 -10.18 9.18 8.78
CA GLY A 281 -9.80 10.51 9.25
C GLY A 281 -9.27 10.46 10.68
N THR A 282 -8.24 11.25 10.96
CA THR A 282 -7.80 11.53 12.32
C THR A 282 -8.64 12.62 12.97
N ASP A 283 -9.22 13.46 12.14
CA ASP A 283 -10.19 14.48 12.54
C ASP A 283 -11.30 14.64 11.49
N PRO A 284 -12.41 15.29 11.83
CA PRO A 284 -13.56 15.45 10.94
C PRO A 284 -13.31 16.40 9.76
N THR A 285 -12.23 17.18 9.77
CA THR A 285 -11.92 18.15 8.69
C THR A 285 -11.20 17.51 7.50
N PHE A 286 -11.03 16.17 7.50
CA PHE A 286 -10.45 15.44 6.39
C PHE A 286 -11.19 15.81 5.08
N PRO A 287 -10.46 16.23 4.02
CA PRO A 287 -11.05 16.67 2.77
C PRO A 287 -11.57 15.47 1.96
N LEU A 288 -12.72 14.93 2.36
CA LEU A 288 -13.31 13.77 1.71
C LEU A 288 -13.68 14.10 0.26
N PRO A 289 -13.15 13.36 -0.74
CA PRO A 289 -13.48 13.59 -2.14
C PRO A 289 -14.97 13.42 -2.41
N GLU A 290 -15.48 14.15 -3.40
CA GLU A 290 -16.80 13.88 -3.97
C GLU A 290 -16.86 12.49 -4.62
N GLY A 291 -18.06 11.94 -4.72
CA GLY A 291 -18.30 10.62 -5.31
C GLY A 291 -18.41 9.50 -4.29
N ARG A 292 -18.04 8.28 -4.69
CA ARG A 292 -18.24 7.07 -3.87
C ARG A 292 -17.10 6.91 -2.86
N SER A 293 -17.22 7.65 -1.76
CA SER A 293 -16.25 7.65 -0.66
C SER A 293 -16.94 7.88 0.68
N ARG A 294 -16.40 7.32 1.76
CA ARG A 294 -16.82 7.51 3.15
C ARG A 294 -15.65 7.95 4.01
N LEU A 295 -15.97 8.66 5.08
CA LEU A 295 -15.04 9.03 6.13
C LEU A 295 -15.29 8.13 7.34
N TYR A 296 -14.29 7.35 7.73
CA TYR A 296 -14.32 6.53 8.93
C TYR A 296 -13.63 7.27 10.07
N LEU A 297 -14.31 7.38 11.20
CA LEU A 297 -13.78 8.00 12.42
C LEU A 297 -13.67 6.96 13.53
N LYS A 298 -12.54 6.99 14.24
CA LYS A 298 -12.25 6.16 15.40
C LYS A 298 -12.37 7.00 16.68
N ASN A 299 -12.58 6.32 17.81
CA ASN A 299 -12.52 6.94 19.15
C ASN A 299 -13.52 8.10 19.39
N ALA A 300 -14.61 8.16 18.64
CA ALA A 300 -15.67 9.12 18.89
C ALA A 300 -16.51 8.70 20.10
N THR A 301 -16.91 9.67 20.92
CA THR A 301 -17.90 9.45 21.99
C THR A 301 -19.28 9.86 21.50
N ALA A 302 -20.31 9.21 22.03
CA ALA A 302 -21.69 9.50 21.65
C ALA A 302 -22.13 10.97 21.88
N ALA A 303 -21.44 11.68 22.80
CA ALA A 303 -21.70 13.11 23.03
C ALA A 303 -21.12 14.01 21.92
N GLN A 304 -20.15 13.53 21.14
CA GLN A 304 -19.47 14.30 20.12
C GLN A 304 -20.06 14.13 18.70
N LEU A 305 -20.96 13.18 18.50
CA LEU A 305 -21.41 12.77 17.16
C LEU A 305 -21.99 13.93 16.35
N GLY A 306 -22.88 14.74 16.94
CA GLY A 306 -23.47 15.90 16.26
C GLY A 306 -22.41 16.93 15.83
N ASP A 307 -21.52 17.29 16.75
CA ASP A 307 -20.43 18.23 16.50
C ASP A 307 -19.45 17.69 15.42
N LEU A 308 -19.15 16.39 15.46
CA LEU A 308 -18.28 15.75 14.46
C LEU A 308 -18.96 15.77 13.09
N ALA A 309 -20.23 15.39 13.00
CA ALA A 309 -20.98 15.41 11.75
C ALA A 309 -21.05 16.81 11.15
N GLU A 310 -21.32 17.84 11.95
CA GLU A 310 -21.37 19.24 11.51
C GLU A 310 -19.98 19.69 10.99
N LYS A 311 -18.90 19.35 11.68
CA LYS A 311 -17.54 19.71 11.31
C LYS A 311 -17.07 19.07 10.00
N THR A 312 -17.59 17.89 9.64
CA THR A 312 -17.24 17.26 8.35
C THR A 312 -17.76 18.05 7.15
N GLY A 313 -18.82 18.83 7.30
CA GLY A 313 -19.49 19.53 6.22
C GLY A 313 -20.11 18.63 5.14
N LEU A 314 -20.26 17.32 5.41
CA LEU A 314 -20.84 16.36 4.47
C LEU A 314 -22.33 16.60 4.29
N ALA A 315 -22.80 16.54 3.04
CA ALA A 315 -24.23 16.71 2.73
C ALA A 315 -25.09 15.58 3.33
N ASP A 316 -24.57 14.34 3.30
CA ASP A 316 -25.27 13.15 3.79
C ASP A 316 -24.41 12.41 4.83
N PRO A 317 -24.24 12.97 6.06
CA PRO A 317 -23.37 12.37 7.07
C PRO A 317 -23.85 10.98 7.52
N ALA A 318 -25.16 10.69 7.48
CA ALA A 318 -25.70 9.37 7.84
C ALA A 318 -25.15 8.25 6.93
N ILE A 319 -24.86 8.56 5.65
CA ILE A 319 -24.37 7.59 4.66
C ILE A 319 -22.85 7.64 4.53
N ARG A 320 -22.27 8.85 4.59
CA ARG A 320 -20.87 9.07 4.27
C ARG A 320 -19.94 9.12 5.47
N LEU A 321 -20.48 9.21 6.70
CA LEU A 321 -19.72 9.16 7.94
C LEU A 321 -19.94 7.82 8.62
N VAL A 322 -18.85 7.11 8.94
CA VAL A 322 -18.88 5.80 9.58
C VAL A 322 -18.05 5.84 10.86
N PHE A 323 -18.63 5.39 11.96
CA PHE A 323 -17.95 5.30 13.25
C PHE A 323 -17.48 3.87 13.53
N LEU A 324 -16.21 3.72 13.87
CA LEU A 324 -15.66 2.48 14.42
C LEU A 324 -15.70 2.59 15.94
N THR A 325 -16.54 1.81 16.59
CA THR A 325 -16.79 1.94 18.04
C THR A 325 -17.11 0.60 18.68
N GLU A 326 -16.66 0.41 19.91
CA GLU A 326 -17.03 -0.72 20.78
C GLU A 326 -18.33 -0.44 21.55
N THR A 327 -18.81 0.80 21.51
CA THR A 327 -19.97 1.24 22.29
C THR A 327 -21.30 0.81 21.66
N LEU A 328 -22.21 0.30 22.47
CA LEU A 328 -23.58 -0.06 22.06
C LEU A 328 -24.58 1.10 22.17
N ASP A 329 -24.10 2.34 22.30
CA ASP A 329 -24.95 3.53 22.40
C ASP A 329 -25.71 3.75 21.08
N THR A 330 -27.05 3.80 21.15
CA THR A 330 -27.92 3.89 19.98
C THR A 330 -27.80 5.21 19.21
N ARG A 331 -27.17 6.25 19.77
CA ARG A 331 -26.93 7.51 19.06
C ARG A 331 -25.99 7.34 17.86
N PHE A 332 -25.15 6.29 17.87
CA PHE A 332 -24.33 5.94 16.71
C PHE A 332 -25.17 5.42 15.53
N ASP A 333 -26.36 4.87 15.79
CA ASP A 333 -27.20 4.26 14.76
C ASP A 333 -27.85 5.29 13.83
N ASP A 334 -27.73 6.60 14.13
CA ASP A 334 -28.09 7.69 13.22
C ASP A 334 -27.07 7.86 12.07
N TYR A 335 -25.90 7.21 12.15
CA TYR A 335 -24.80 7.26 11.19
C TYR A 335 -24.44 5.86 10.73
N GLY A 336 -23.47 5.77 9.82
CA GLY A 336 -22.78 4.50 9.58
C GLY A 336 -22.04 4.07 10.87
N VAL A 337 -22.14 2.79 11.23
CA VAL A 337 -21.49 2.27 12.43
C VAL A 337 -20.98 0.85 12.21
N LEU A 338 -19.75 0.59 12.62
CA LEU A 338 -19.19 -0.75 12.69
C LEU A 338 -18.70 -1.03 14.11
N ARG A 339 -19.08 -2.22 14.63
CA ARG A 339 -18.74 -2.71 15.98
C ARG A 339 -17.85 -3.95 15.89
N PRO A 340 -17.07 -4.29 16.94
CA PRO A 340 -16.27 -5.52 16.92
C PRO A 340 -17.15 -6.76 16.67
N ALA A 341 -16.63 -7.70 15.87
CA ALA A 341 -17.37 -8.92 15.51
C ALA A 341 -17.71 -9.85 16.71
N ASP A 342 -16.98 -9.72 17.81
CA ASP A 342 -17.20 -10.46 19.05
C ASP A 342 -18.30 -9.87 19.96
N THR A 343 -18.76 -8.64 19.69
CA THR A 343 -19.80 -7.97 20.51
C THR A 343 -21.24 -8.27 20.06
N MET A 344 -21.43 -8.95 18.94
CA MET A 344 -22.75 -9.24 18.33
C MET A 344 -23.32 -10.63 18.72
N GLN A 345 -22.82 -11.23 19.80
CA GLN A 345 -23.32 -12.50 20.36
C GLN A 345 -24.55 -12.32 21.25
#